data_94ada0093eedf058353d3cefe3cd772c
#
_entry.id   94ada0093eedf058353d3cefe3cd772c
#
_cell.length_a   1.000
_cell.length_b   1.000
_cell.length_c   1.000
_cell.angle_alpha   90.00
_cell.angle_beta   90.00
_cell.angle_gamma   90.00
#
_symmetry.space_group_name_H-M   'P 1'
#
loop_
_entity.id
_entity.type
_entity.pdbx_description
1 polymer ?
#
loop_
_entity_poly.entity_id
_entity_poly.type
_entity_poly.pdbx_seq_one_letter_code
_entity_poly.pdbx_strand_id
1 'polypeptide(L)'
;MTIAFLVVDDEPDVVDLFKRRFRRELRRGDYALHFAGSGEEALATLTQGVEPAVVLILSDINMPGMSGLDLLKETKRLWPALPVAMITAYGDPDSRRRAIEAGATDFLTKPLDFDELKLKIQQMTEAR
;
A
#
# COMPACT_ATOMS: atom_id res chain seq x y z
N MET A 1 -7.92 7.34 17.24
CA MET A 1 -6.85 7.72 16.28
C MET A 1 -7.16 7.13 14.92
N THR A 2 -7.06 7.93 13.88
CA THR A 2 -7.31 7.48 12.50
C THR A 2 -6.02 6.94 11.89
N ILE A 3 -6.08 5.74 11.33
CA ILE A 3 -4.96 5.12 10.66
C ILE A 3 -5.09 5.38 9.16
N ALA A 4 -4.10 6.07 8.58
CA ALA A 4 -4.11 6.41 7.15
C ALA A 4 -3.15 5.52 6.38
N PHE A 5 -3.62 5.00 5.24
CA PHE A 5 -2.73 4.28 4.35
C PHE A 5 -2.90 4.73 2.91
N LEU A 6 -1.84 4.57 2.15
CA LEU A 6 -1.76 4.98 0.75
C LEU A 6 -1.86 3.73 -0.13
N VAL A 7 -2.84 3.71 -1.01
CA VAL A 7 -3.02 2.63 -1.99
C VAL A 7 -2.48 3.12 -3.32
N VAL A 8 -1.52 2.40 -3.87
CA VAL A 8 -0.86 2.74 -5.13
C VAL A 8 -1.19 1.69 -6.18
N ASP A 9 -1.96 2.07 -7.18
CA ASP A 9 -2.39 1.19 -8.25
C ASP A 9 -2.81 2.05 -9.44
N ASP A 10 -2.46 1.64 -10.65
CA ASP A 10 -2.79 2.39 -11.84
C ASP A 10 -4.21 2.11 -12.38
N GLU A 11 -4.91 1.15 -11.79
CA GLU A 11 -6.28 0.81 -12.20
C GLU A 11 -7.30 1.65 -11.41
N PRO A 12 -8.12 2.48 -12.11
CA PRO A 12 -9.10 3.33 -11.42
C PRO A 12 -10.13 2.55 -10.59
N ASP A 13 -10.47 1.34 -11.00
CA ASP A 13 -11.47 0.50 -10.31
C ASP A 13 -11.04 0.13 -8.90
N VAL A 14 -9.74 0.13 -8.62
CA VAL A 14 -9.20 -0.20 -7.30
C VAL A 14 -9.64 0.83 -6.26
N VAL A 15 -9.72 2.11 -6.64
CA VAL A 15 -10.18 3.17 -5.75
C VAL A 15 -11.59 2.87 -5.23
N ASP A 16 -12.50 2.58 -6.15
CA ASP A 16 -13.89 2.28 -5.78
C ASP A 16 -14.01 1.00 -4.97
N LEU A 17 -13.22 0.00 -5.32
CA LEU A 17 -13.21 -1.28 -4.61
C LEU A 17 -12.79 -1.09 -3.15
N PHE A 18 -11.70 -0.38 -2.91
CA PHE A 18 -11.22 -0.11 -1.56
C PHE A 18 -12.23 0.73 -0.77
N LYS A 19 -12.83 1.75 -1.38
CA LYS A 19 -13.84 2.57 -0.72
C LYS A 19 -15.05 1.75 -0.28
N ARG A 20 -15.50 0.80 -1.10
CA ARG A 20 -16.62 -0.08 -0.76
C ARG A 20 -16.26 -1.06 0.35
N ARG A 21 -15.10 -1.68 0.25
CA ARG A 21 -14.69 -2.73 1.18
C ARG A 21 -14.31 -2.18 2.56
N PHE A 22 -13.89 -0.92 2.61
CA PHE A 22 -13.55 -0.25 3.86
C PHE A 22 -14.63 0.77 4.29
N ARG A 23 -15.81 0.70 3.71
CA ARG A 23 -16.88 1.68 3.98
C ARG A 23 -17.15 1.87 5.47
N ARG A 24 -17.25 0.78 6.22
CA ARG A 24 -17.55 0.83 7.66
C ARG A 24 -16.46 1.55 8.44
N GLU A 25 -15.23 1.18 8.17
CA GLU A 25 -14.08 1.75 8.84
C GLU A 25 -13.88 3.23 8.49
N LEU A 26 -14.16 3.57 7.23
CA LEU A 26 -14.09 4.97 6.78
C LEU A 26 -15.17 5.82 7.46
N ARG A 27 -16.37 5.31 7.59
CA ARG A 27 -17.47 6.02 8.25
C ARG A 27 -17.20 6.25 9.74
N ARG A 28 -16.57 5.29 10.39
CA ARG A 28 -16.21 5.39 11.81
C ARG A 28 -15.03 6.32 12.06
N GLY A 29 -14.28 6.64 11.01
CA GLY A 29 -13.05 7.39 11.16
C GLY A 29 -11.89 6.55 11.66
N ASP A 30 -12.00 5.22 11.62
CA ASP A 30 -10.92 4.31 12.01
C ASP A 30 -9.78 4.35 11.00
N TYR A 31 -10.12 4.44 9.71
CA TYR A 31 -9.15 4.49 8.63
C TYR A 31 -9.39 5.68 7.72
N ALA A 32 -8.31 6.16 7.10
CA ALA A 32 -8.35 7.12 6.01
C ALA A 32 -7.57 6.54 4.84
N LEU A 33 -8.10 6.68 3.63
CA LEU A 33 -7.47 6.16 2.42
C LEU A 33 -6.98 7.32 1.56
N HIS A 34 -5.72 7.24 1.16
CA HIS A 34 -5.16 8.08 0.12
C HIS A 34 -4.84 7.19 -1.08
N PHE A 35 -4.94 7.73 -2.28
CA PHE A 35 -4.71 6.95 -3.50
C PHE A 35 -3.70 7.64 -4.40
N ALA A 36 -2.87 6.84 -5.05
CA ALA A 36 -1.93 7.31 -6.07
C ALA A 36 -2.01 6.36 -7.27
N GLY A 37 -2.03 6.91 -8.47
CA GLY A 37 -2.13 6.13 -9.71
C GLY A 37 -0.78 5.69 -10.26
N SER A 38 0.32 6.07 -9.62
CA SER A 38 1.67 5.73 -10.07
C SER A 38 2.65 5.82 -8.91
N GLY A 39 3.84 5.25 -9.09
CA GLY A 39 4.90 5.37 -8.11
C GLY A 39 5.36 6.81 -7.93
N GLU A 40 5.46 7.55 -9.03
CA GLU A 40 5.84 8.96 -9.00
C GLU A 40 4.84 9.80 -8.21
N GLU A 41 3.54 9.57 -8.44
CA GLU A 41 2.48 10.26 -7.68
C GLU A 41 2.53 9.90 -6.20
N ALA A 42 2.80 8.63 -5.88
CA ALA A 42 2.93 8.18 -4.50
C ALA A 42 4.08 8.90 -3.79
N LEU A 43 5.24 9.01 -4.43
CA LEU A 43 6.39 9.72 -3.85
C LEU A 43 6.08 11.20 -3.66
N ALA A 44 5.38 11.83 -4.60
CA ALA A 44 4.97 13.22 -4.48
C ALA A 44 4.02 13.40 -3.29
N THR A 45 3.07 12.50 -3.11
CA THR A 45 2.13 12.52 -2.00
C THR A 45 2.86 12.44 -0.65
N LEU A 46 3.81 11.50 -0.54
CA LEU A 46 4.59 11.34 0.69
C LEU A 46 5.49 12.53 0.97
N THR A 47 6.10 13.10 -0.06
CA THR A 47 7.01 14.25 0.07
C THR A 47 6.26 15.50 0.50
N GLN A 48 5.11 15.76 -0.10
CA GLN A 48 4.28 16.92 0.22
C GLN A 48 3.57 16.77 1.57
N GLY A 49 3.30 15.52 1.95
CA GLY A 49 2.53 15.23 3.14
C GLY A 49 1.04 15.30 2.89
N VAL A 50 0.29 14.48 3.60
CA VAL A 50 -1.19 14.49 3.58
C VAL A 50 -1.69 14.27 5.00
N GLU A 51 -2.93 14.68 5.24
CA GLU A 51 -3.57 14.50 6.54
C GLU A 51 -4.74 13.54 6.42
N PRO A 52 -4.86 12.54 7.29
CA PRO A 52 -3.85 12.10 8.28
C PRO A 52 -2.58 11.57 7.61
N ALA A 53 -1.46 11.61 8.32
CA ALA A 53 -0.18 11.16 7.79
C ALA A 53 -0.21 9.66 7.47
N VAL A 54 0.38 9.27 6.35
CA VAL A 54 0.43 7.88 5.90
C VAL A 54 1.30 7.06 6.84
N VAL A 55 0.77 5.93 7.32
CA VAL A 55 1.50 5.00 8.20
C VAL A 55 1.71 3.63 7.55
N LEU A 56 1.21 3.43 6.34
CA LEU A 56 1.34 2.16 5.61
C LEU A 56 1.09 2.42 4.13
N ILE A 57 1.88 1.76 3.26
CA ILE A 57 1.66 1.79 1.82
C ILE A 57 1.24 0.39 1.35
N LEU A 58 0.20 0.34 0.52
CA LEU A 58 -0.20 -0.87 -0.21
C LEU A 58 0.01 -0.58 -1.70
N SER A 59 0.95 -1.25 -2.33
CA SER A 59 1.31 -0.94 -3.72
C SER A 59 1.26 -2.14 -4.63
N ASP A 60 0.66 -1.95 -5.81
CA ASP A 60 0.79 -2.91 -6.90
C ASP A 60 2.25 -2.94 -7.36
N ILE A 61 2.70 -4.10 -7.82
CA ILE A 61 4.06 -4.26 -8.36
C ILE A 61 4.14 -3.77 -9.80
N ASN A 62 3.17 -4.16 -10.62
CA ASN A 62 3.22 -3.90 -12.06
C ASN A 62 2.44 -2.64 -12.41
N MET A 63 3.19 -1.55 -12.64
CA MET A 63 2.64 -0.26 -13.03
C MET A 63 3.49 0.33 -14.15
N PRO A 64 2.87 1.12 -15.06
CA PRO A 64 3.65 1.83 -16.10
C PRO A 64 4.62 2.82 -15.44
N GLY A 65 5.78 3.01 -16.08
CA GLY A 65 6.82 3.89 -15.55
C GLY A 65 7.51 3.27 -14.35
N MET A 66 7.46 3.93 -13.21
CA MET A 66 8.06 3.40 -11.99
C MET A 66 7.26 2.19 -11.50
N SER A 67 7.92 1.03 -11.40
CA SER A 67 7.28 -0.18 -10.89
C SER A 67 7.07 -0.09 -9.38
N GLY A 68 6.22 -0.98 -8.83
CA GLY A 68 6.05 -1.07 -7.40
C GLY A 68 7.33 -1.43 -6.66
N LEU A 69 8.18 -2.25 -7.27
CA LEU A 69 9.49 -2.58 -6.67
C LEU A 69 10.40 -1.36 -6.60
N ASP A 70 10.42 -0.53 -7.66
CA ASP A 70 11.17 0.71 -7.65
C ASP A 70 10.65 1.68 -6.59
N LEU A 71 9.33 1.78 -6.46
CA LEU A 71 8.70 2.59 -5.43
C LEU A 71 9.09 2.10 -4.04
N LEU A 72 9.07 0.78 -3.83
CA LEU A 72 9.46 0.17 -2.55
C LEU A 72 10.89 0.55 -2.17
N LYS A 73 11.82 0.42 -3.11
CA LYS A 73 13.23 0.75 -2.87
C LYS A 73 13.40 2.22 -2.51
N GLU A 74 12.73 3.11 -3.25
CA GLU A 74 12.82 4.55 -3.01
C GLU A 74 12.19 4.92 -1.67
N THR A 75 11.05 4.32 -1.33
CA THR A 75 10.37 4.54 -0.06
C THR A 75 11.26 4.12 1.10
N LYS A 76 11.91 2.96 1.00
CA LYS A 76 12.79 2.48 2.06
C LYS A 76 14.04 3.34 2.21
N ARG A 77 14.50 3.93 1.12
CA ARG A 77 15.63 4.87 1.16
C ARG A 77 15.26 6.16 1.90
N LEU A 78 14.07 6.70 1.62
CA LEU A 78 13.64 8.01 2.15
C LEU A 78 12.93 7.89 3.50
N TRP A 79 12.13 6.84 3.69
CA TRP A 79 11.34 6.63 4.91
C TRP A 79 11.50 5.17 5.36
N PRO A 80 12.66 4.81 5.93
CA PRO A 80 12.97 3.40 6.21
C PRO A 80 12.03 2.74 7.21
N ALA A 81 11.37 3.51 8.06
CA ALA A 81 10.44 2.96 9.05
C ALA A 81 9.03 2.77 8.53
N LEU A 82 8.73 3.27 7.32
CA LEU A 82 7.37 3.21 6.78
C LEU A 82 7.11 1.82 6.19
N PRO A 83 6.12 1.06 6.71
CA PRO A 83 5.81 -0.27 6.16
C PRO A 83 5.24 -0.18 4.75
N VAL A 84 5.66 -1.10 3.89
CA VAL A 84 5.17 -1.23 2.53
C VAL A 84 4.77 -2.67 2.27
N ALA A 85 3.52 -2.91 1.95
CA ALA A 85 3.03 -4.21 1.53
C ALA A 85 2.83 -4.20 0.02
N MET A 86 3.32 -5.23 -0.65
CA MET A 86 3.22 -5.35 -2.10
C MET A 86 2.05 -6.22 -2.48
N ILE A 87 1.34 -5.83 -3.54
CA ILE A 87 0.18 -6.55 -4.06
C ILE A 87 0.43 -6.83 -5.54
N THR A 88 0.17 -8.05 -5.97
CA THR A 88 0.37 -8.42 -7.37
C THR A 88 -0.65 -9.45 -7.84
N ALA A 89 -0.96 -9.41 -9.14
CA ALA A 89 -1.75 -10.45 -9.81
C ALA A 89 -0.91 -11.72 -10.02
N TYR A 90 0.41 -11.58 -9.99
CA TYR A 90 1.34 -12.66 -10.27
C TYR A 90 2.11 -13.01 -9.01
N GLY A 91 1.73 -14.12 -8.39
CA GLY A 91 2.37 -14.57 -7.15
C GLY A 91 3.59 -15.43 -7.37
N ASP A 92 4.43 -15.13 -8.40
CA ASP A 92 5.60 -15.98 -8.66
C ASP A 92 6.65 -15.80 -7.56
N PRO A 93 7.42 -16.90 -7.28
CA PRO A 93 8.40 -16.86 -6.18
C PRO A 93 9.51 -15.82 -6.37
N ASP A 94 9.85 -15.49 -7.61
CA ASP A 94 10.90 -14.51 -7.88
C ASP A 94 10.48 -13.09 -7.49
N SER A 95 9.26 -12.70 -7.88
CA SER A 95 8.72 -11.39 -7.51
C SER A 95 8.59 -11.25 -6.00
N ARG A 96 8.12 -12.30 -5.33
CA ARG A 96 8.02 -12.32 -3.87
C ARG A 96 9.39 -12.16 -3.22
N ARG A 97 10.38 -12.90 -3.69
CA ARG A 97 11.73 -12.81 -3.16
C ARG A 97 12.31 -11.41 -3.31
N ARG A 98 12.15 -10.81 -4.49
CA ARG A 98 12.64 -9.45 -4.76
C ARG A 98 11.99 -8.42 -3.85
N ALA A 99 10.68 -8.55 -3.62
CA ALA A 99 9.95 -7.64 -2.73
C ALA A 99 10.46 -7.76 -1.29
N ILE A 100 10.60 -8.97 -0.80
CA ILE A 100 11.10 -9.22 0.56
C ILE A 100 12.52 -8.69 0.71
N GLU A 101 13.40 -8.97 -0.25
CA GLU A 101 14.80 -8.50 -0.22
C GLU A 101 14.88 -6.98 -0.25
N ALA A 102 13.93 -6.31 -0.93
CA ALA A 102 13.89 -4.84 -1.00
C ALA A 102 13.25 -4.22 0.24
N GLY A 103 12.79 -5.03 1.19
CA GLY A 103 12.28 -4.53 2.47
C GLY A 103 10.76 -4.48 2.59
N ALA A 104 10.02 -5.18 1.73
CA ALA A 104 8.57 -5.24 1.85
C ALA A 104 8.17 -5.88 3.18
N THR A 105 7.18 -5.29 3.84
CA THR A 105 6.66 -5.81 5.10
C THR A 105 5.80 -7.05 4.86
N ASP A 106 5.08 -7.07 3.73
CA ASP A 106 4.24 -8.22 3.37
C ASP A 106 4.07 -8.27 1.86
N PHE A 107 3.54 -9.39 1.38
CA PHE A 107 3.33 -9.64 -0.04
C PHE A 107 2.00 -10.36 -0.21
N LEU A 108 1.09 -9.75 -0.96
CA LEU A 108 -0.27 -10.24 -1.16
C LEU A 108 -0.55 -10.47 -2.63
N THR A 109 -1.37 -11.48 -2.96
CA THR A 109 -1.75 -11.77 -4.33
C THR A 109 -3.21 -11.42 -4.58
N LYS A 110 -3.51 -10.97 -5.81
CA LYS A 110 -4.89 -10.73 -6.25
C LYS A 110 -5.54 -12.05 -6.68
N PRO A 111 -6.86 -12.21 -6.51
CA PRO A 111 -7.78 -11.23 -5.93
C PRO A 111 -7.58 -11.12 -4.42
N LEU A 112 -7.72 -9.90 -3.91
CA LEU A 112 -7.52 -9.66 -2.49
C LEU A 112 -8.67 -10.23 -1.67
N ASP A 113 -8.31 -10.94 -0.59
CA ASP A 113 -9.24 -11.28 0.48
C ASP A 113 -9.21 -10.10 1.45
N PHE A 114 -10.27 -9.30 1.46
CA PHE A 114 -10.28 -8.07 2.25
C PHE A 114 -10.35 -8.33 3.75
N ASP A 115 -10.92 -9.44 4.19
CA ASP A 115 -10.89 -9.80 5.61
C ASP A 115 -9.46 -10.10 6.06
N GLU A 116 -8.71 -10.85 5.25
CA GLU A 116 -7.30 -11.12 5.50
C GLU A 116 -6.48 -9.83 5.45
N LEU A 117 -6.74 -8.97 4.45
CA LEU A 117 -6.04 -7.70 4.32
C LEU A 117 -6.23 -6.82 5.55
N LYS A 118 -7.46 -6.74 6.07
CA LYS A 118 -7.75 -5.95 7.27
C LYS A 118 -6.97 -6.45 8.48
N LEU A 119 -6.87 -7.79 8.64
CA LEU A 119 -6.06 -8.37 9.71
C LEU A 119 -4.58 -8.03 9.55
N LYS A 120 -4.05 -8.10 8.34
CA LYS A 120 -2.66 -7.77 8.07
C LYS A 120 -2.37 -6.29 8.31
N ILE A 121 -3.31 -5.41 7.94
CA ILE A 121 -3.17 -3.97 8.22
C ILE A 121 -3.08 -3.74 9.72
N GLN A 122 -3.93 -4.38 10.51
CA GLN A 122 -3.87 -4.27 11.96
C GLN A 122 -2.52 -4.72 12.50
N GLN A 123 -2.02 -5.85 12.04
CA GLN A 123 -0.73 -6.39 12.48
C GLN A 123 0.42 -5.46 12.13
N MET A 124 0.42 -4.91 10.92
CA MET A 124 1.48 -4.00 10.47
C MET A 124 1.47 -2.66 11.21
N THR A 125 0.29 -2.19 11.60
CA THR A 125 0.16 -0.90 12.28
C THR A 125 0.27 -1.01 13.79
N GLU A 126 -0.15 -2.12 14.39
CA GLU A 126 -0.01 -2.36 15.83
C GLU A 126 1.43 -2.59 16.25
N ALA A 127 2.24 -3.13 15.35
CA ALA A 127 3.65 -3.41 15.62
C ALA A 127 4.50 -2.14 15.78
N ARG A 128 3.91 -0.99 15.59
CA ARG A 128 4.56 0.30 15.73
C ARG A 128 4.41 0.80 17.17
#